data_39e8493edf6a51a48ef1b8abfccbd533
#
_entry.id   39e8493edf6a51a48ef1b8abfccbd533
#
_cell.length_a   1.000
_cell.length_b   1.000
_cell.length_c   1.000
_cell.angle_alpha   90.00
_cell.angle_beta   90.00
_cell.angle_gamma   90.00
#
_symmetry.space_group_name_H-M   'P 1'
#
loop_
_entity.id
_entity.type
_entity.pdbx_description
1 polymer ?
#
loop_
_entity_poly.entity_id
_entity_poly.type
_entity_poly.pdbx_seq_one_letter_code
_entity_poly.pdbx_strand_id
1 'polypeptide(L)'
;VGYVNTTAAVKAELDYCCTSGNVLEVIDAIPEEKGILFLPDMFLGAHVRRMRPHRRVEVWMGECHVHAGIDIANLEAARAAHPGAEVLVHPECGCASRLLYRMADGDLPPEGIHIASTEGMIQLTKTLAADTFIIATETGIIHRMEQMAPGKKFVAADRAAECAYMKTITLQDVRDALRHHQYEIDVPAEIRTRAKLAIDRMVALGA
;
A
#
# COMPACT_ATOMS: atom_id res chain seq x y z
N VAL A 1 -11.62 -7.78 7.98
CA VAL A 1 -10.32 -7.08 8.01
C VAL A 1 -10.43 -5.84 7.14
N GLY A 2 -9.97 -4.70 7.63
CA GLY A 2 -10.01 -3.48 6.85
C GLY A 2 -8.73 -2.64 6.94
N TYR A 3 -8.47 -1.87 5.88
CA TYR A 3 -7.30 -1.00 5.84
C TYR A 3 -7.40 0.12 6.90
N VAL A 4 -6.31 0.40 7.59
CA VAL A 4 -6.29 1.28 8.77
C VAL A 4 -6.65 2.75 8.48
N ASN A 5 -6.51 3.24 7.26
CA ASN A 5 -6.84 4.62 6.88
C ASN A 5 -8.33 4.87 6.58
N THR A 6 -9.23 4.02 7.07
CA THR A 6 -10.67 4.21 6.99
C THR A 6 -11.23 5.03 8.16
N THR A 7 -12.52 5.38 8.12
CA THR A 7 -13.16 6.16 9.20
C THR A 7 -13.26 5.38 10.50
N ALA A 8 -13.38 6.08 11.63
CA ALA A 8 -13.60 5.45 12.93
C ALA A 8 -14.89 4.61 12.96
N ALA A 9 -15.94 5.06 12.28
CA ALA A 9 -17.20 4.33 12.17
C ALA A 9 -17.01 2.97 11.48
N VAL A 10 -16.28 2.93 10.36
CA VAL A 10 -15.96 1.67 9.68
C VAL A 10 -15.07 0.79 10.56
N LYS A 11 -14.04 1.36 11.20
CA LYS A 11 -13.17 0.60 12.12
C LYS A 11 -13.93 -0.05 13.27
N ALA A 12 -15.00 0.59 13.74
CA ALA A 12 -15.85 0.03 14.80
C ALA A 12 -16.58 -1.26 14.37
N GLU A 13 -16.71 -1.50 13.07
CA GLU A 13 -17.31 -2.72 12.51
C GLU A 13 -16.26 -3.77 12.11
N LEU A 14 -14.95 -3.46 12.25
CA LEU A 14 -13.87 -4.38 11.89
C LEU A 14 -13.41 -5.22 13.09
N ASP A 15 -13.01 -6.47 12.83
CA ASP A 15 -12.28 -7.27 13.79
C ASP A 15 -10.79 -6.90 13.84
N TYR A 16 -10.19 -6.64 12.69
CA TYR A 16 -8.79 -6.27 12.53
C TYR A 16 -8.61 -5.12 11.56
N CYS A 17 -7.73 -4.19 11.88
CA CYS A 17 -7.13 -3.30 10.89
C CYS A 17 -5.88 -3.93 10.28
N CYS A 18 -5.47 -3.44 9.11
CA CYS A 18 -4.19 -3.79 8.50
C CYS A 18 -3.60 -2.61 7.72
N THR A 19 -2.35 -2.75 7.32
CA THR A 19 -1.66 -1.96 6.30
C THR A 19 -1.20 -2.89 5.19
N SER A 20 -0.73 -2.36 4.07
CA SER A 20 -0.07 -3.19 3.04
C SER A 20 1.23 -3.85 3.54
N GLY A 21 1.81 -3.31 4.62
CA GLY A 21 3.04 -3.85 5.22
C GLY A 21 2.84 -5.06 6.12
N ASN A 22 1.68 -5.18 6.78
CA ASN A 22 1.42 -6.23 7.77
C ASN A 22 0.17 -7.07 7.47
N VAL A 23 -0.39 -6.93 6.27
CA VAL A 23 -1.65 -7.62 5.93
C VAL A 23 -1.54 -9.13 6.06
N LEU A 24 -0.41 -9.72 5.69
CA LEU A 24 -0.23 -11.17 5.73
C LEU A 24 -0.15 -11.68 7.17
N GLU A 25 0.54 -10.97 8.05
CA GLU A 25 0.61 -11.26 9.49
C GLU A 25 -0.77 -11.16 10.14
N VAL A 26 -1.57 -10.15 9.75
CA VAL A 26 -2.95 -10.01 10.22
C VAL A 26 -3.82 -11.19 9.76
N ILE A 27 -3.71 -11.60 8.49
CA ILE A 27 -4.43 -12.77 7.96
C ILE A 27 -4.03 -14.05 8.69
N ASP A 28 -2.75 -14.24 8.95
CA ASP A 28 -2.21 -15.42 9.63
C ASP A 28 -2.63 -15.50 11.11
N ALA A 29 -2.89 -14.36 11.76
CA ALA A 29 -3.35 -14.29 13.14
C ALA A 29 -4.86 -14.65 13.31
N ILE A 30 -5.61 -14.69 12.24
CA ILE A 30 -7.04 -15.06 12.28
C ILE A 30 -7.16 -16.58 12.27
N PRO A 31 -7.99 -17.21 13.15
CA PRO A 31 -8.20 -18.66 13.14
C PRO A 31 -8.55 -19.21 11.74
N GLU A 32 -7.94 -20.31 11.36
CA GLU A 32 -7.97 -20.83 9.98
C GLU A 32 -9.40 -21.18 9.51
N GLU A 33 -10.26 -21.62 10.41
CA GLU A 33 -11.65 -21.96 10.13
C GLU A 33 -12.56 -20.75 9.87
N LYS A 34 -12.08 -19.53 10.18
CA LYS A 34 -12.83 -18.31 9.94
C LYS A 34 -12.75 -17.87 8.48
N GLY A 35 -13.90 -17.48 7.93
CA GLY A 35 -13.94 -16.72 6.68
C GLY A 35 -13.56 -15.27 6.93
N ILE A 36 -12.91 -14.66 5.96
CA ILE A 36 -12.40 -13.27 6.03
C ILE A 36 -13.12 -12.45 4.97
N LEU A 37 -13.79 -11.37 5.37
CA LEU A 37 -14.16 -10.29 4.47
C LEU A 37 -13.06 -9.23 4.50
N PHE A 38 -12.44 -8.99 3.35
CA PHE A 38 -11.32 -8.06 3.18
C PHE A 38 -11.75 -6.77 2.49
N LEU A 39 -11.46 -5.63 3.06
CA LEU A 39 -11.81 -4.29 2.58
C LEU A 39 -10.61 -3.32 2.63
N PRO A 40 -10.64 -2.22 1.87
CA PRO A 40 -11.57 -1.92 0.78
C PRO A 40 -10.99 -2.29 -0.59
N ASP A 41 -9.67 -2.57 -0.70
CA ASP A 41 -8.95 -2.65 -1.96
C ASP A 41 -8.91 -4.07 -2.53
N MET A 42 -9.40 -4.20 -3.78
CA MET A 42 -9.49 -5.50 -4.44
C MET A 42 -8.12 -6.04 -4.88
N PHE A 43 -7.16 -5.17 -5.21
CA PHE A 43 -5.83 -5.60 -5.64
C PHE A 43 -5.01 -6.12 -4.45
N LEU A 44 -5.06 -5.42 -3.32
CA LEU A 44 -4.48 -5.92 -2.07
C LEU A 44 -5.17 -7.21 -1.62
N GLY A 45 -6.50 -7.29 -1.74
CA GLY A 45 -7.25 -8.51 -1.47
C GLY A 45 -6.84 -9.68 -2.38
N ALA A 46 -6.63 -9.44 -3.67
CA ALA A 46 -6.11 -10.43 -4.61
C ALA A 46 -4.68 -10.87 -4.25
N HIS A 47 -3.83 -9.94 -3.82
CA HIS A 47 -2.50 -10.25 -3.30
C HIS A 47 -2.57 -11.18 -2.09
N VAL A 48 -3.45 -10.89 -1.12
CA VAL A 48 -3.70 -11.75 0.05
C VAL A 48 -4.12 -13.17 -0.38
N ARG A 49 -5.11 -13.29 -1.27
CA ARG A 49 -5.59 -14.59 -1.78
C ARG A 49 -4.48 -15.39 -2.45
N ARG A 50 -3.61 -14.73 -3.19
CA ARG A 50 -2.45 -15.36 -3.84
C ARG A 50 -1.42 -15.86 -2.82
N MET A 51 -1.11 -15.04 -1.82
CA MET A 51 -0.09 -15.36 -0.81
C MET A 51 -0.60 -16.35 0.24
N ARG A 52 -1.92 -16.48 0.40
CA ARG A 52 -2.58 -17.38 1.36
C ARG A 52 -3.72 -18.16 0.68
N PRO A 53 -3.41 -19.02 -0.31
CA PRO A 53 -4.43 -19.69 -1.13
C PRO A 53 -5.31 -20.67 -0.34
N HIS A 54 -4.87 -21.12 0.82
CA HIS A 54 -5.63 -21.97 1.73
C HIS A 54 -6.67 -21.21 2.55
N ARG A 55 -6.59 -19.87 2.61
CA ARG A 55 -7.51 -19.03 3.40
C ARG A 55 -8.76 -18.69 2.59
N ARG A 56 -9.91 -18.75 3.25
CA ARG A 56 -11.19 -18.34 2.66
C ARG A 56 -11.34 -16.82 2.81
N VAL A 57 -10.96 -16.08 1.77
CA VAL A 57 -11.01 -14.61 1.72
C VAL A 57 -12.01 -14.16 0.67
N GLU A 58 -13.06 -13.48 1.12
CA GLU A 58 -13.96 -12.69 0.27
C GLU A 58 -13.45 -11.27 0.19
N VAL A 59 -13.36 -10.73 -1.02
CA VAL A 59 -12.76 -9.43 -1.28
C VAL A 59 -13.82 -8.44 -1.70
N TRP A 60 -13.87 -7.30 -1.03
CA TRP A 60 -14.67 -6.16 -1.47
C TRP A 60 -14.07 -5.56 -2.73
N MET A 61 -14.94 -5.23 -3.72
CA MET A 61 -14.54 -4.75 -5.05
C MET A 61 -14.35 -3.22 -5.08
N GLY A 62 -13.60 -2.69 -4.11
CA GLY A 62 -13.15 -1.29 -4.10
C GLY A 62 -11.71 -1.18 -4.59
N GLU A 63 -11.26 0.04 -4.84
CA GLU A 63 -9.91 0.30 -5.33
C GLU A 63 -9.37 1.65 -4.85
N CYS A 64 -8.05 1.76 -4.74
CA CYS A 64 -7.39 3.05 -4.63
C CYS A 64 -7.27 3.68 -6.02
N HIS A 65 -7.96 4.80 -6.26
CA HIS A 65 -8.00 5.46 -7.56
C HIS A 65 -6.63 5.83 -8.13
N VAL A 66 -5.64 6.09 -7.27
CA VAL A 66 -4.25 6.37 -7.71
C VAL A 66 -3.59 5.10 -8.20
N HIS A 67 -3.61 4.05 -7.38
CA HIS A 67 -2.96 2.78 -7.72
C HIS A 67 -3.65 2.05 -8.89
N ALA A 68 -4.99 2.11 -8.95
CA ALA A 68 -5.75 1.55 -10.06
C ALA A 68 -5.48 2.27 -11.39
N GLY A 69 -5.18 3.59 -11.31
CA GLY A 69 -4.88 4.43 -12.46
C GLY A 69 -3.48 4.26 -13.05
N ILE A 70 -2.54 3.60 -12.37
CA ILE A 70 -1.18 3.38 -12.90
C ILE A 70 -1.26 2.37 -14.07
N ASP A 71 -1.04 2.86 -15.30
CA ASP A 71 -1.11 2.02 -16.49
C ASP A 71 0.16 1.16 -16.63
N ILE A 72 -0.05 -0.11 -16.99
CA ILE A 72 1.04 -1.01 -17.32
C ILE A 72 1.87 -0.53 -18.50
N ALA A 73 1.27 0.16 -19.47
CA ALA A 73 1.99 0.72 -20.61
C ALA A 73 2.99 1.79 -20.18
N ASN A 74 2.65 2.63 -19.20
CA ASN A 74 3.56 3.61 -18.62
C ASN A 74 4.73 2.94 -17.89
N LEU A 75 4.45 1.87 -17.15
CA LEU A 75 5.47 1.07 -16.47
C LEU A 75 6.42 0.41 -17.48
N GLU A 76 5.89 -0.17 -18.55
CA GLU A 76 6.69 -0.81 -19.62
C GLU A 76 7.56 0.22 -20.36
N ALA A 77 7.02 1.39 -20.65
CA ALA A 77 7.77 2.49 -21.26
C ALA A 77 8.92 2.95 -20.34
N ALA A 78 8.67 3.06 -19.02
CA ALA A 78 9.69 3.40 -18.04
C ALA A 78 10.79 2.33 -17.97
N ARG A 79 10.44 1.04 -18.03
CA ARG A 79 11.40 -0.08 -18.07
C ARG A 79 12.25 -0.05 -19.35
N ALA A 80 11.63 0.19 -20.49
CA ALA A 80 12.35 0.30 -21.77
C ALA A 80 13.33 1.48 -21.78
N ALA A 81 12.96 2.61 -21.16
CA ALA A 81 13.82 3.80 -21.04
C ALA A 81 14.95 3.65 -20.01
N HIS A 82 14.85 2.69 -19.08
CA HIS A 82 15.82 2.46 -18.01
C HIS A 82 16.19 0.98 -17.91
N PRO A 83 16.94 0.42 -18.90
CA PRO A 83 17.39 -0.96 -18.84
C PRO A 83 18.21 -1.25 -17.58
N GLY A 84 17.92 -2.36 -16.91
CA GLY A 84 18.59 -2.75 -15.66
C GLY A 84 18.07 -2.06 -14.40
N ALA A 85 17.04 -1.20 -14.50
CA ALA A 85 16.37 -0.67 -13.32
C ALA A 85 15.52 -1.73 -12.62
N GLU A 86 15.54 -1.72 -11.28
CA GLU A 86 14.63 -2.51 -10.45
C GLU A 86 13.26 -1.85 -10.39
N VAL A 87 12.20 -2.64 -10.46
CA VAL A 87 10.81 -2.19 -10.44
C VAL A 87 10.20 -2.48 -9.08
N LEU A 88 9.75 -1.44 -8.39
CA LEU A 88 9.07 -1.55 -7.11
C LEU A 88 7.59 -1.24 -7.30
N VAL A 89 6.72 -2.23 -7.03
CA VAL A 89 5.29 -2.15 -7.29
C VAL A 89 4.51 -2.29 -5.98
N HIS A 90 3.58 -1.38 -5.74
CA HIS A 90 2.69 -1.49 -4.59
C HIS A 90 1.63 -2.59 -4.81
N PRO A 91 1.30 -3.42 -3.80
CA PRO A 91 0.33 -4.50 -3.95
C PRO A 91 -1.10 -4.03 -4.28
N GLU A 92 -1.43 -2.76 -4.02
CA GLU A 92 -2.69 -2.13 -4.42
C GLU A 92 -2.67 -1.63 -5.88
N CYS A 93 -1.54 -1.69 -6.59
CA CYS A 93 -1.46 -1.26 -7.98
C CYS A 93 -2.22 -2.22 -8.90
N GLY A 94 -3.11 -1.69 -9.73
CA GLY A 94 -3.74 -2.46 -10.81
C GLY A 94 -2.73 -3.05 -11.79
N CYS A 95 -1.59 -2.39 -11.98
CA CYS A 95 -0.46 -2.90 -12.75
C CYS A 95 0.17 -4.15 -12.12
N ALA A 96 0.14 -4.31 -10.79
CA ALA A 96 0.69 -5.48 -10.10
C ALA A 96 -0.01 -6.77 -10.54
N SER A 97 -1.33 -6.78 -10.61
CA SER A 97 -2.09 -7.95 -11.05
C SER A 97 -1.77 -8.34 -12.49
N ARG A 98 -1.60 -7.37 -13.38
CA ARG A 98 -1.20 -7.62 -14.77
C ARG A 98 0.24 -8.12 -14.90
N LEU A 99 1.16 -7.56 -14.13
CA LEU A 99 2.55 -8.03 -14.06
C LEU A 99 2.60 -9.49 -13.59
N LEU A 100 1.89 -9.79 -12.49
CA LEU A 100 1.83 -11.14 -11.93
C LEU A 100 1.25 -12.17 -12.92
N TYR A 101 0.20 -11.79 -13.66
CA TYR A 101 -0.36 -12.63 -14.72
C TYR A 101 0.68 -12.91 -15.79
N ARG A 102 1.34 -11.89 -16.32
CA ARG A 102 2.37 -12.06 -17.39
C ARG A 102 3.60 -12.81 -16.93
N MET A 103 3.99 -12.65 -15.65
CA MET A 103 5.07 -13.45 -15.05
C MET A 103 4.67 -14.93 -14.95
N ALA A 104 3.41 -15.21 -14.57
CA ALA A 104 2.91 -16.58 -14.47
C ALA A 104 2.76 -17.25 -15.85
N ASP A 105 2.42 -16.46 -16.88
CA ASP A 105 2.27 -16.93 -18.26
C ASP A 105 3.61 -17.04 -19.03
N GLY A 106 4.71 -16.61 -18.40
CA GLY A 106 6.06 -16.65 -18.99
C GLY A 106 6.39 -15.52 -19.94
N ASP A 107 5.46 -14.56 -20.15
CA ASP A 107 5.64 -13.41 -21.03
C ASP A 107 6.60 -12.36 -20.46
N LEU A 108 6.81 -12.40 -19.14
CA LEU A 108 7.62 -11.43 -18.43
C LEU A 108 8.50 -12.15 -17.40
N PRO A 109 9.84 -12.00 -17.47
CA PRO A 109 10.72 -12.56 -16.46
C PRO A 109 10.48 -11.86 -15.11
N PRO A 110 10.46 -12.63 -13.99
CA PRO A 110 10.22 -12.08 -12.65
C PRO A 110 11.39 -11.27 -12.10
N GLU A 111 12.57 -11.39 -12.71
CA GLU A 111 13.79 -10.75 -12.25
C GLU A 111 13.68 -9.22 -12.33
N GLY A 112 14.09 -8.57 -11.25
CA GLY A 112 14.05 -7.10 -11.13
C GLY A 112 12.66 -6.52 -10.88
N ILE A 113 11.66 -7.34 -10.50
CA ILE A 113 10.31 -6.87 -10.14
C ILE A 113 9.99 -7.27 -8.71
N HIS A 114 9.68 -6.29 -7.87
CA HIS A 114 9.40 -6.49 -6.46
C HIS A 114 8.03 -5.91 -6.09
N ILE A 115 7.18 -6.73 -5.50
CA ILE A 115 5.89 -6.28 -4.95
C ILE A 115 6.08 -6.09 -3.46
N ALA A 116 5.96 -4.85 -3.00
CA ALA A 116 6.21 -4.49 -1.61
C ALA A 116 5.35 -3.31 -1.17
N SER A 117 5.10 -3.22 0.13
CA SER A 117 4.54 -2.01 0.76
C SER A 117 5.50 -0.83 0.60
N THR A 118 5.03 0.39 0.86
CA THR A 118 5.87 1.61 0.77
C THR A 118 7.11 1.52 1.66
N GLU A 119 7.00 1.00 2.88
CA GLU A 119 8.17 0.78 3.74
C GLU A 119 9.08 -0.33 3.20
N GLY A 120 8.49 -1.43 2.72
CA GLY A 120 9.24 -2.50 2.04
C GLY A 120 10.02 -1.99 0.82
N MET A 121 9.43 -1.11 0.02
CA MET A 121 10.11 -0.47 -1.11
C MET A 121 11.33 0.34 -0.63
N ILE A 122 11.19 1.13 0.45
CA ILE A 122 12.31 1.90 1.01
C ILE A 122 13.44 0.97 1.46
N GLN A 123 13.13 -0.15 2.09
CA GLN A 123 14.15 -1.13 2.49
C GLN A 123 14.84 -1.77 1.27
N LEU A 124 14.07 -2.11 0.23
CA LEU A 124 14.65 -2.64 -1.02
C LEU A 124 15.61 -1.65 -1.68
N THR A 125 15.30 -0.35 -1.66
CA THR A 125 16.24 0.66 -2.21
C THR A 125 17.57 0.73 -1.48
N LYS A 126 17.62 0.31 -0.21
CA LYS A 126 18.87 0.27 0.58
C LYS A 126 19.66 -1.01 0.34
N THR A 127 18.98 -2.12 0.11
CA THR A 127 19.58 -3.47 0.08
C THR A 127 19.94 -3.93 -1.33
N LEU A 128 19.19 -3.54 -2.35
CA LEU A 128 19.47 -3.89 -3.74
C LEU A 128 20.66 -3.07 -4.28
N ALA A 129 21.47 -3.71 -5.10
CA ALA A 129 22.67 -3.09 -5.68
C ALA A 129 22.38 -2.10 -6.83
N ALA A 130 21.15 -2.11 -7.36
CA ALA A 130 20.76 -1.24 -8.47
C ALA A 130 20.89 0.25 -8.13
N ASP A 131 21.29 1.03 -9.13
CA ASP A 131 21.38 2.50 -9.04
C ASP A 131 20.11 3.21 -9.47
N THR A 132 19.22 2.51 -10.19
CA THR A 132 17.96 3.08 -10.71
C THR A 132 16.78 2.20 -10.32
N PHE A 133 15.72 2.85 -9.84
CA PHE A 133 14.46 2.21 -9.43
C PHE A 133 13.26 2.85 -10.13
N ILE A 134 12.37 2.05 -10.68
CA ILE A 134 11.08 2.47 -11.21
C ILE A 134 10.02 2.24 -10.13
N ILE A 135 9.30 3.28 -9.76
CA ILE A 135 8.39 3.30 -8.62
C ILE A 135 6.94 3.32 -9.09
N ALA A 136 6.23 2.22 -8.89
CA ALA A 136 4.82 2.06 -9.24
C ALA A 136 3.93 2.16 -7.99
N THR A 137 3.83 3.37 -7.45
CA THR A 137 2.95 3.82 -6.37
C THR A 137 2.78 5.33 -6.44
N GLU A 138 2.12 5.92 -5.45
CA GLU A 138 1.96 7.38 -5.32
C GLU A 138 3.33 8.06 -5.26
N THR A 139 3.50 9.13 -6.08
CA THR A 139 4.81 9.73 -6.38
C THR A 139 5.49 10.42 -5.20
N GLY A 140 4.73 10.83 -4.18
CA GLY A 140 5.26 11.52 -2.99
C GLY A 140 6.27 10.69 -2.19
N ILE A 141 6.27 9.35 -2.32
CA ILE A 141 7.26 8.47 -1.68
C ILE A 141 8.68 8.71 -2.21
N ILE A 142 8.81 9.15 -3.46
CA ILE A 142 10.11 9.34 -4.13
C ILE A 142 10.98 10.30 -3.33
N HIS A 143 10.42 11.40 -2.83
CA HIS A 143 11.16 12.34 -1.99
C HIS A 143 11.79 11.66 -0.76
N ARG A 144 11.04 10.79 -0.08
CA ARG A 144 11.57 10.04 1.06
C ARG A 144 12.63 9.02 0.64
N MET A 145 12.45 8.37 -0.52
CA MET A 145 13.43 7.42 -1.05
C MET A 145 14.77 8.11 -1.38
N GLU A 146 14.74 9.30 -2.00
CA GLU A 146 15.92 10.10 -2.28
C GLU A 146 16.69 10.48 -1.02
N GLN A 147 15.98 10.79 0.07
CA GLN A 147 16.60 11.08 1.37
C GLN A 147 17.21 9.83 2.03
N MET A 148 16.56 8.66 1.87
CA MET A 148 16.97 7.43 2.54
C MET A 148 18.02 6.64 1.78
N ALA A 149 18.14 6.84 0.46
CA ALA A 149 19.13 6.20 -0.41
C ALA A 149 19.76 7.24 -1.34
N PRO A 150 20.56 8.19 -0.79
CA PRO A 150 21.19 9.24 -1.58
C PRO A 150 22.13 8.64 -2.64
N GLY A 151 22.12 9.23 -3.83
CA GLY A 151 22.91 8.77 -4.97
C GLY A 151 22.20 7.75 -5.88
N LYS A 152 21.06 7.24 -5.48
CA LYS A 152 20.22 6.39 -6.32
C LYS A 152 19.19 7.23 -7.09
N LYS A 153 18.79 6.74 -8.27
CA LYS A 153 17.84 7.39 -9.16
C LYS A 153 16.46 6.73 -9.01
N PHE A 154 15.43 7.55 -8.82
CA PHE A 154 14.04 7.10 -8.72
C PHE A 154 13.22 7.68 -9.87
N VAL A 155 12.49 6.83 -10.57
CA VAL A 155 11.66 7.16 -11.72
C VAL A 155 10.23 6.74 -11.41
N ALA A 156 9.27 7.67 -11.45
CA ALA A 156 7.88 7.31 -11.33
C ALA A 156 7.45 6.49 -12.56
N ALA A 157 6.78 5.35 -12.33
CA ALA A 157 6.17 4.57 -13.40
C ALA A 157 5.08 5.38 -14.09
N ASP A 158 4.35 6.17 -13.32
CA ASP A 158 3.37 7.15 -13.82
C ASP A 158 3.52 8.46 -13.03
N ARG A 159 3.84 9.55 -13.73
CA ARG A 159 4.00 10.87 -13.10
C ARG A 159 2.69 11.48 -12.63
N ALA A 160 1.56 11.00 -13.14
CA ALA A 160 0.23 11.43 -12.73
C ALA A 160 -0.28 10.68 -11.48
N ALA A 161 0.47 9.71 -10.95
CA ALA A 161 0.09 8.95 -9.77
C ALA A 161 0.24 9.77 -8.48
N GLU A 162 -0.54 10.85 -8.37
CA GLU A 162 -0.62 11.73 -7.21
C GLU A 162 -1.99 11.62 -6.53
N CYS A 163 -1.98 11.49 -5.21
CA CYS A 163 -3.21 11.44 -4.42
C CYS A 163 -3.59 12.83 -3.89
N ALA A 164 -4.64 13.42 -4.49
CA ALA A 164 -5.15 14.72 -4.04
C ALA A 164 -5.57 14.71 -2.55
N TYR A 165 -6.12 13.58 -2.08
CA TYR A 165 -6.52 13.44 -0.66
C TYR A 165 -5.32 13.43 0.29
N MET A 166 -4.19 12.82 -0.06
CA MET A 166 -2.96 12.88 0.75
C MET A 166 -2.35 14.28 0.77
N LYS A 167 -2.70 15.15 -0.17
CA LYS A 167 -2.19 16.53 -0.31
C LYS A 167 -3.14 17.58 0.27
N THR A 168 -4.26 17.20 0.88
CA THR A 168 -5.24 18.15 1.44
C THR A 168 -4.73 18.87 2.69
N ILE A 169 -3.92 18.21 3.52
CA ILE A 169 -3.35 18.81 4.72
C ILE A 169 -2.06 19.52 4.35
N THR A 170 -2.03 20.83 4.53
CA THR A 170 -0.86 21.66 4.25
C THR A 170 0.03 21.80 5.49
N LEU A 171 1.28 22.22 5.29
CA LEU A 171 2.18 22.55 6.40
C LEU A 171 1.63 23.69 7.28
N GLN A 172 0.85 24.60 6.68
CA GLN A 172 0.16 25.67 7.40
C GLN A 172 -0.92 25.10 8.33
N ASP A 173 -1.72 24.12 7.86
CA ASP A 173 -2.73 23.47 8.70
C ASP A 173 -2.09 22.76 9.90
N VAL A 174 -0.97 22.09 9.70
CA VAL A 174 -0.19 21.45 10.78
C VAL A 174 0.30 22.50 11.78
N ARG A 175 0.87 23.61 11.30
CA ARG A 175 1.31 24.73 12.16
C ARG A 175 0.15 25.27 12.97
N ASP A 176 -1.00 25.51 12.36
CA ASP A 176 -2.15 26.16 12.99
C ASP A 176 -2.84 25.21 13.98
N ALA A 177 -2.89 23.91 13.68
CA ALA A 177 -3.31 22.89 14.63
C ALA A 177 -2.46 22.90 15.91
N LEU A 178 -1.13 23.00 15.77
CA LEU A 178 -0.20 23.02 16.91
C LEU A 178 -0.22 24.34 17.69
N ARG A 179 -0.36 25.48 17.00
CA ARG A 179 -0.32 26.81 17.64
C ARG A 179 -1.65 27.25 18.23
N HIS A 180 -2.73 26.92 17.58
CA HIS A 180 -4.05 27.46 17.85
C HIS A 180 -5.06 26.41 18.29
N HIS A 181 -4.64 25.12 18.41
CA HIS A 181 -5.52 23.99 18.72
C HIS A 181 -6.74 23.91 17.79
N GLN A 182 -6.53 24.25 16.49
CA GLN A 182 -7.56 24.15 15.46
C GLN A 182 -7.70 22.71 14.96
N TYR A 183 -8.83 22.44 14.32
CA TYR A 183 -9.13 21.15 13.70
C TYR A 183 -9.26 20.00 14.72
N GLU A 184 -9.76 20.33 15.92
CA GLU A 184 -10.04 19.29 16.92
C GLU A 184 -11.02 18.26 16.35
N ILE A 185 -10.68 16.99 16.53
CA ILE A 185 -11.51 15.87 16.11
C ILE A 185 -11.99 15.15 17.35
N ASP A 186 -13.31 15.02 17.49
CA ASP A 186 -13.93 14.17 18.48
C ASP A 186 -14.57 12.95 17.81
N VAL A 187 -14.39 11.79 18.42
CA VAL A 187 -15.02 10.54 18.02
C VAL A 187 -15.91 10.07 19.17
N PRO A 188 -17.22 9.84 18.93
CA PRO A 188 -18.12 9.37 19.96
C PRO A 188 -17.53 8.17 20.72
N ALA A 189 -17.66 8.17 22.05
CA ALA A 189 -16.95 7.21 22.92
C ALA A 189 -17.23 5.74 22.55
N GLU A 190 -18.45 5.42 22.16
CA GLU A 190 -18.84 4.08 21.73
C GLU A 190 -18.09 3.63 20.47
N ILE A 191 -18.08 4.50 19.44
CA ILE A 191 -17.37 4.25 18.18
C ILE A 191 -15.86 4.14 18.45
N ARG A 192 -15.31 5.06 19.24
CA ARG A 192 -13.89 5.10 19.60
C ARG A 192 -13.46 3.80 20.28
N THR A 193 -14.24 3.30 21.24
CA THR A 193 -13.93 2.08 21.98
C THR A 193 -13.88 0.87 21.05
N ARG A 194 -14.88 0.70 20.19
CA ARG A 194 -14.95 -0.40 19.24
C ARG A 194 -13.86 -0.31 18.17
N ALA A 195 -13.67 0.87 17.56
CA ALA A 195 -12.65 1.11 16.54
C ALA A 195 -11.23 0.84 17.07
N LYS A 196 -10.97 1.20 18.34
CA LYS A 196 -9.68 0.96 18.98
C LYS A 196 -9.32 -0.53 19.06
N LEU A 197 -10.29 -1.42 19.27
CA LEU A 197 -10.04 -2.86 19.34
C LEU A 197 -9.42 -3.43 18.06
N ALA A 198 -9.92 -3.01 16.89
CA ALA A 198 -9.39 -3.46 15.60
C ALA A 198 -7.97 -2.91 15.35
N ILE A 199 -7.69 -1.68 15.80
CA ILE A 199 -6.35 -1.07 15.72
C ILE A 199 -5.39 -1.78 16.68
N ASP A 200 -5.78 -2.00 17.95
CA ASP A 200 -4.94 -2.63 18.95
C ASP A 200 -4.51 -4.04 18.52
N ARG A 201 -5.42 -4.80 17.91
CA ARG A 201 -5.09 -6.12 17.35
C ARG A 201 -4.06 -6.03 16.24
N MET A 202 -4.15 -5.05 15.36
CA MET A 202 -3.14 -4.81 14.33
C MET A 202 -1.79 -4.45 14.94
N VAL A 203 -1.76 -3.51 15.90
CA VAL A 203 -0.52 -3.04 16.55
C VAL A 203 0.16 -4.16 17.32
N ALA A 204 -0.60 -5.05 17.96
CA ALA A 204 -0.06 -6.20 18.68
C ALA A 204 0.67 -7.21 17.77
N LEU A 205 0.44 -7.15 16.46
CA LEU A 205 1.10 -8.01 15.47
C LEU A 205 2.35 -7.35 14.84
N GLY A 206 2.82 -6.23 15.38
CA GLY A 206 4.08 -5.60 14.94
C GLY A 206 3.91 -4.61 13.79
N ALA A 207 2.81 -3.87 13.77
CA ALA A 207 2.61 -2.78 12.81
C ALA A 207 3.47 -1.56 13.14
#